data_5537ef86d5176a6be2b1132423c2a491
#
_entry.id   5537ef86d5176a6be2b1132423c2a491
#
_cell.length_a   1.000
_cell.length_b   1.000
_cell.length_c   1.000
_cell.angle_alpha   90.00
_cell.angle_beta   90.00
_cell.angle_gamma   90.00
#
_symmetry.space_group_name_H-M   'P 1'
#
loop_
_entity.id
_entity.type
_entity.pdbx_description
1 polymer ?
#
loop_
_entity_poly.entity_id
_entity_poly.type
_entity_poly.pdbx_seq_one_letter_code
_entity_poly.pdbx_strand_id
1 'polypeptide(L)'
;ARFAKAFVRGKFRIKHWGRRRLTLELKRKDISKLVINQALAEIDDEEYMQLFSDLTEKRANIIKESNVFKKRKKFIDYFLYRGWESHLVYEKAYELIK
;
A
#
# COMPACT_ATOMS: atom_id res chain seq x y z
N ALA A 1 6.12 12.15 17.75
CA ALA A 1 4.78 12.08 17.17
C ALA A 1 4.63 12.93 15.91
N ARG A 2 5.15 14.17 15.96
CA ARG A 2 5.07 15.06 14.79
C ARG A 2 5.81 14.48 13.57
N PHE A 3 7.01 13.96 13.80
CA PHE A 3 7.79 13.35 12.72
C PHE A 3 7.05 12.17 12.11
N ALA A 4 6.54 11.27 12.95
CA ALA A 4 5.86 10.07 12.47
C ALA A 4 4.61 10.39 11.65
N LYS A 5 3.81 11.35 12.11
CA LYS A 5 2.59 11.77 11.39
C LYS A 5 2.92 12.40 10.04
N ALA A 6 3.91 13.27 9.99
CA ALA A 6 4.34 13.90 8.74
C ALA A 6 4.92 12.86 7.77
N PHE A 7 5.71 11.92 8.30
CA PHE A 7 6.28 10.84 7.51
C PHE A 7 5.18 9.99 6.86
N VAL A 8 4.20 9.57 7.66
CA VAL A 8 3.08 8.75 7.17
C VAL A 8 2.31 9.48 6.07
N ARG A 9 1.90 10.73 6.33
CA ARG A 9 1.14 11.50 5.33
C ARG A 9 1.92 11.66 4.03
N GLY A 10 3.20 12.02 4.13
CA GLY A 10 4.04 12.25 2.95
C GLY A 10 4.24 10.98 2.14
N LYS A 11 4.64 9.89 2.80
CA LYS A 11 4.93 8.63 2.10
C LYS A 11 3.67 7.99 1.53
N PHE A 12 2.55 8.11 2.22
CA PHE A 12 1.28 7.62 1.72
C PHE A 12 0.85 8.38 0.46
N ARG A 13 0.85 9.72 0.52
CA ARG A 13 0.33 10.55 -0.57
C ARG A 13 1.27 10.67 -1.75
N ILE A 14 2.57 10.67 -1.51
CA ILE A 14 3.57 10.87 -2.57
C ILE A 14 4.13 9.56 -3.07
N LYS A 15 4.53 8.67 -2.16
CA LYS A 15 5.12 7.38 -2.53
C LYS A 15 4.10 6.26 -2.67
N HIS A 16 2.88 6.47 -2.21
CA HIS A 16 1.79 5.50 -2.26
C HIS A 16 2.13 4.21 -1.50
N TRP A 17 2.79 4.36 -0.35
CA TRP A 17 3.09 3.23 0.51
C TRP A 17 1.86 2.81 1.30
N GLY A 18 1.66 1.48 1.43
CA GLY A 18 0.62 0.94 2.31
C GLY A 18 1.07 0.90 3.76
N ARG A 19 0.15 0.54 4.63
CA ARG A 19 0.39 0.56 6.09
C ARG A 19 1.56 -0.32 6.52
N ARG A 20 1.76 -1.46 5.86
CA ARG A 20 2.85 -2.38 6.25
C ARG A 20 4.21 -1.78 6.01
N ARG A 21 4.40 -1.09 4.89
CA ARG A 21 5.67 -0.44 4.59
C ARG A 21 5.91 0.75 5.52
N LEU A 22 4.86 1.53 5.77
CA LEU A 22 4.94 2.66 6.68
C LEU A 22 5.35 2.18 8.08
N THR A 23 4.73 1.11 8.56
CA THR A 23 5.07 0.53 9.86
C THR A 23 6.52 0.06 9.90
N LEU A 24 6.95 -0.67 8.88
CA LEU A 24 8.31 -1.20 8.81
C LEU A 24 9.35 -0.09 8.82
N GLU A 25 9.14 0.94 8.01
CA GLU A 25 10.10 2.04 7.92
C GLU A 25 10.18 2.84 9.21
N LEU A 26 9.04 3.03 9.89
CA LEU A 26 9.05 3.73 11.17
C LEU A 26 9.71 2.89 12.27
N LYS A 27 9.54 1.57 12.25
CA LYS A 27 10.24 0.68 13.17
C LYS A 27 11.74 0.75 12.98
N ARG A 28 12.20 0.86 11.74
CA ARG A 28 13.62 1.01 11.44
C ARG A 28 14.22 2.31 11.99
N LYS A 29 13.36 3.29 12.24
CA LYS A 29 13.76 4.58 12.83
C LYS A 29 13.56 4.59 14.35
N ASP A 30 13.36 3.42 14.94
CA ASP A 30 13.17 3.24 16.39
C ASP A 30 11.96 3.97 16.95
N ILE A 31 10.92 4.13 16.12
CA ILE A 31 9.67 4.72 16.57
C ILE A 31 8.84 3.63 17.27
N SER A 32 8.27 3.96 18.42
CA SER A 32 7.50 2.99 19.20
C SER A 32 6.21 2.59 18.50
N LYS A 33 5.73 1.39 18.83
CA LYS A 33 4.48 0.86 18.26
C LYS A 33 3.30 1.80 18.53
N LEU A 34 3.24 2.38 19.71
CA LEU A 34 2.16 3.31 20.07
C LEU A 34 2.16 4.52 19.13
N VAL A 35 3.34 5.12 18.94
CA VAL A 35 3.47 6.29 18.07
C VAL A 35 3.18 5.93 16.61
N ILE A 36 3.62 4.76 16.16
CA ILE A 36 3.32 4.28 14.81
C ILE A 36 1.80 4.18 14.61
N ASN A 37 1.10 3.55 15.55
CA ASN A 37 -0.35 3.38 15.45
C ASN A 37 -1.08 4.73 15.42
N GLN A 38 -0.62 5.69 16.24
CA GLN A 38 -1.17 7.04 16.24
C GLN A 38 -0.96 7.74 14.90
N ALA A 39 0.22 7.55 14.32
CA ALA A 39 0.54 8.15 13.01
C ALA A 39 -0.31 7.53 11.90
N LEU A 40 -0.47 6.20 11.90
CA LEU A 40 -1.28 5.52 10.89
C LEU A 40 -2.74 5.95 10.96
N ALA A 41 -3.23 6.28 12.15
CA ALA A 41 -4.62 6.74 12.33
C ALA A 41 -4.88 8.08 11.66
N GLU A 42 -3.83 8.81 11.25
CA GLU A 42 -3.99 10.05 10.48
C GLU A 42 -4.52 9.79 9.07
N ILE A 43 -4.40 8.57 8.58
CA ILE A 43 -4.96 8.20 7.28
C ILE A 43 -6.35 7.63 7.52
N ASP A 44 -7.37 8.32 7.03
CA ASP A 44 -8.74 7.85 7.11
C ASP A 44 -8.89 6.56 6.29
N ASP A 45 -9.68 5.60 6.79
CA ASP A 45 -9.87 4.31 6.12
C ASP A 45 -10.45 4.48 4.71
N GLU A 46 -11.39 5.41 4.55
CA GLU A 46 -11.97 5.68 3.22
C GLU A 46 -10.92 6.23 2.26
N GLU A 47 -10.09 7.14 2.72
CA GLU A 47 -8.99 7.69 1.91
C GLU A 47 -8.02 6.57 1.54
N TYR A 48 -7.69 5.72 2.49
CA TYR A 48 -6.77 4.59 2.27
C TYR A 48 -7.29 3.65 1.19
N MET A 49 -8.54 3.23 1.32
CA MET A 49 -9.13 2.29 0.37
C MET A 49 -9.40 2.93 -0.99
N GLN A 50 -9.73 4.22 -1.02
CA GLN A 50 -9.93 4.91 -2.29
C GLN A 50 -8.63 5.02 -3.08
N LEU A 51 -7.54 5.38 -2.41
CA LEU A 51 -6.24 5.42 -3.07
C LEU A 51 -5.85 4.04 -3.57
N PHE A 52 -6.05 3.01 -2.76
CA PHE A 52 -5.76 1.63 -3.16
C PHE A 52 -6.55 1.23 -4.40
N SER A 53 -7.84 1.53 -4.43
CA SER A 53 -8.69 1.24 -5.57
C SER A 53 -8.18 1.92 -6.84
N ASP A 54 -7.86 3.21 -6.74
CA ASP A 54 -7.36 3.98 -7.89
C ASP A 54 -6.03 3.43 -8.39
N LEU A 55 -5.11 3.14 -7.48
CA LEU A 55 -3.78 2.63 -7.84
C LEU A 55 -3.86 1.24 -8.47
N THR A 56 -4.71 0.36 -7.94
CA THR A 56 -4.82 -1.01 -8.43
C THR A 56 -5.46 -1.05 -9.82
N GLU A 57 -6.49 -0.26 -10.05
CA GLU A 57 -7.12 -0.18 -11.37
C GLU A 57 -6.14 0.33 -12.42
N LYS A 58 -5.42 1.40 -12.10
CA LYS A 58 -4.42 1.96 -12.99
C LYS A 58 -3.31 0.96 -13.29
N ARG A 59 -2.82 0.28 -12.26
CA ARG A 59 -1.72 -0.67 -12.43
C ARG A 59 -2.13 -1.88 -13.24
N ALA A 60 -3.32 -2.41 -13.02
CA ALA A 60 -3.84 -3.55 -13.77
C ALA A 60 -3.91 -3.23 -15.27
N ASN A 61 -4.22 -1.98 -15.61
CA ASN A 61 -4.33 -1.56 -17.02
C ASN A 61 -3.00 -1.36 -17.69
N ILE A 62 -1.92 -1.06 -16.96
CA ILE A 62 -0.62 -0.78 -17.58
C ILE A 62 0.33 -1.96 -17.60
N ILE A 63 0.06 -3.04 -16.89
CA ILE A 63 0.91 -4.23 -16.93
C ILE A 63 0.76 -4.90 -18.29
N LYS A 64 1.88 -4.98 -19.00
CA LYS A 64 1.90 -5.61 -20.33
C LYS A 64 2.34 -7.07 -20.20
N GLU A 65 1.37 -7.92 -19.96
CA GLU A 65 1.60 -9.35 -19.84
C GLU A 65 0.32 -10.06 -20.27
N SER A 66 0.43 -10.95 -21.26
CA SER A 66 -0.72 -11.68 -21.80
C SER A 66 -1.11 -12.88 -20.92
N ASN A 67 -0.14 -13.50 -20.25
CA ASN A 67 -0.42 -14.65 -19.39
C ASN A 67 -1.03 -14.16 -18.07
N VAL A 68 -2.23 -14.64 -17.77
CA VAL A 68 -2.99 -14.20 -16.59
C VAL A 68 -2.23 -14.44 -15.29
N PHE A 69 -1.60 -15.61 -15.15
CA PHE A 69 -0.87 -15.96 -13.93
C PHE A 69 0.34 -15.07 -13.73
N LYS A 70 1.09 -14.80 -14.81
CA LYS A 70 2.25 -13.92 -14.76
C LYS A 70 1.83 -12.48 -14.50
N LYS A 71 0.72 -12.05 -15.09
CA LYS A 71 0.20 -10.70 -14.87
C LYS A 71 -0.20 -10.50 -13.42
N ARG A 72 -0.91 -11.46 -12.82
CA ARG A 72 -1.26 -11.40 -11.41
C ARG A 72 -0.02 -11.34 -10.52
N LYS A 73 1.00 -12.14 -10.82
CA LYS A 73 2.23 -12.14 -10.03
C LYS A 73 2.91 -10.78 -10.06
N LYS A 74 3.01 -10.15 -11.22
CA LYS A 74 3.60 -8.82 -11.35
C LYS A 74 2.81 -7.79 -10.54
N PHE A 75 1.49 -7.85 -10.61
CA PHE A 75 0.61 -6.96 -9.87
C PHE A 75 0.79 -7.15 -8.35
N ILE A 76 0.74 -8.40 -7.90
CA ILE A 76 0.84 -8.73 -6.47
C ILE A 76 2.20 -8.29 -5.92
N ASP A 77 3.29 -8.63 -6.61
CA ASP A 77 4.64 -8.27 -6.16
C ASP A 77 4.80 -6.76 -6.06
N TYR A 78 4.24 -6.02 -7.01
CA TYR A 78 4.31 -4.57 -7.01
C TYR A 78 3.69 -3.97 -5.74
N PHE A 79 2.48 -4.40 -5.39
CA PHE A 79 1.77 -3.82 -4.25
C PHE A 79 2.27 -4.34 -2.91
N LEU A 80 2.67 -5.62 -2.83
CA LEU A 80 3.26 -6.15 -1.61
C LEU A 80 4.57 -5.43 -1.28
N TYR A 81 5.39 -5.17 -2.28
CA TYR A 81 6.65 -4.44 -2.08
C TYR A 81 6.40 -3.04 -1.50
N ARG A 82 5.31 -2.40 -1.90
CA ARG A 82 4.93 -1.07 -1.42
C ARG A 82 4.18 -1.10 -0.09
N GLY A 83 3.99 -2.28 0.48
CA GLY A 83 3.47 -2.42 1.83
C GLY A 83 1.96 -2.47 1.98
N TRP A 84 1.23 -2.73 0.89
CA TRP A 84 -0.21 -2.92 1.00
C TRP A 84 -0.51 -4.31 1.58
N GLU A 85 -1.56 -4.40 2.37
CA GLU A 85 -1.92 -5.64 3.07
C GLU A 85 -2.20 -6.75 2.07
N SER A 86 -1.65 -7.94 2.32
CA SER A 86 -1.70 -9.04 1.36
C SER A 86 -3.14 -9.44 0.99
N HIS A 87 -4.05 -9.50 1.97
CA HIS A 87 -5.43 -9.89 1.67
C HIS A 87 -6.12 -8.91 0.71
N LEU A 88 -5.81 -7.62 0.84
CA LEU A 88 -6.35 -6.61 -0.07
C LEU A 88 -5.77 -6.77 -1.47
N VAL A 89 -4.46 -7.02 -1.55
CA VAL A 89 -3.76 -7.15 -2.83
C VAL A 89 -4.23 -8.37 -3.60
N TYR A 90 -4.34 -9.52 -2.93
CA TYR A 90 -4.79 -10.74 -3.59
C TYR A 90 -6.23 -10.62 -4.06
N GLU A 91 -7.10 -10.04 -3.25
CA GLU A 91 -8.49 -9.82 -3.63
C GLU A 91 -8.60 -8.99 -4.91
N LYS A 92 -7.86 -7.89 -4.97
CA LYS A 92 -7.86 -7.02 -6.16
C LYS A 92 -7.24 -7.71 -7.37
N ALA A 93 -6.20 -8.50 -7.18
CA ALA A 93 -5.57 -9.22 -8.29
C ALA A 93 -6.56 -10.15 -8.97
N TYR A 94 -7.33 -10.90 -8.19
CA TYR A 94 -8.33 -11.83 -8.75
C TYR A 94 -9.57 -11.12 -9.26
N GLU A 95 -9.87 -9.93 -8.76
CA GLU A 95 -10.98 -9.12 -9.24
C GLU A 95 -10.66 -8.47 -10.60
N LEU A 96 -9.49 -7.88 -10.72
CA LEU A 96 -9.13 -7.05 -11.88
C LEU A 96 -8.42 -7.81 -13.00
N ILE A 97 -7.73 -8.89 -12.68
CA ILE A 97 -6.94 -9.66 -13.65
C ILE A 97 -7.55 -11.05 -13.77
N LYS A 98 -8.32 -11.24 -14.84
CA LYS A 98 -9.01 -12.48 -15.11
C LYS A 98 -8.56 -13.13 -16.38
#